data_3f707c3d4eeef156b0741947e7b3de29
#
_entry.id   3f707c3d4eeef156b0741947e7b3de29
#
_cell.length_a   1.000
_cell.length_b   1.000
_cell.length_c   1.000
_cell.angle_alpha   90.00
_cell.angle_beta   90.00
_cell.angle_gamma   90.00
#
_symmetry.space_group_name_H-M   'P 1'
#
loop_
_entity.id
_entity.type
_entity.pdbx_description
1 polymer ?
#
loop_
_entity_poly.entity_id
_entity_poly.type
_entity_poly.pdbx_seq_one_letter_code
_entity_poly.pdbx_strand_id
1 'polypeptide(L)'
;MTPRIIVSYDDTDNDRDALALGRLLAVSGADLSLAYVRHQQADARDRESVEQMQAEELLAHGAEAIGAPDSPRHVVVHASTGEGLIELAEREQADVVVFGSEYRTAAGSVVPGTSAQRLLNGGPTAVAIAPADLRSHASVRVAKIGIISDGDDAAEDTAQTLANALGANIGDPDAERVDLLVIGSRDGTPDGRMELSAVAEYAIETATSPVLAVARATPVLFTEPALSRA
;
A
#
# COMPACT_ATOMS: atom_id res chain seq x y z
N MET A 1 -15.52 -9.91 -3.46
CA MET A 1 -15.62 -8.46 -3.13
C MET A 1 -14.38 -7.81 -3.71
N THR A 2 -14.46 -6.68 -4.37
CA THR A 2 -13.30 -6.00 -4.97
C THR A 2 -12.48 -5.35 -3.87
N PRO A 3 -11.17 -5.61 -3.74
CA PRO A 3 -10.33 -4.95 -2.74
C PRO A 3 -10.28 -3.44 -2.95
N ARG A 4 -10.31 -2.68 -1.86
CA ARG A 4 -10.19 -1.23 -1.87
C ARG A 4 -8.80 -0.81 -1.42
N ILE A 5 -8.13 -0.03 -2.26
CA ILE A 5 -6.77 0.42 -2.04
C ILE A 5 -6.74 1.94 -1.86
N ILE A 6 -6.10 2.41 -0.81
CA ILE A 6 -5.81 3.83 -0.60
C ILE A 6 -4.31 4.05 -0.79
N VAL A 7 -3.92 4.95 -1.68
CA VAL A 7 -2.53 5.38 -1.83
C VAL A 7 -2.33 6.67 -1.04
N SER A 8 -1.41 6.66 -0.09
CA SER A 8 -0.93 7.88 0.58
C SER A 8 -0.10 8.69 -0.40
N TYR A 9 -0.47 9.97 -0.63
CA TYR A 9 0.14 10.78 -1.66
C TYR A 9 0.25 12.26 -1.27
N ASP A 10 1.46 12.82 -1.31
CA ASP A 10 1.74 14.24 -1.12
C ASP A 10 2.71 14.83 -2.16
N ASP A 11 2.78 14.20 -3.35
CA ASP A 11 3.57 14.57 -4.52
C ASP A 11 5.10 14.53 -4.32
N THR A 12 5.57 13.78 -3.35
CA THR A 12 7.01 13.49 -3.25
C THR A 12 7.42 12.40 -4.25
N ASP A 13 8.73 12.29 -4.49
CA ASP A 13 9.25 11.23 -5.35
C ASP A 13 8.87 9.83 -4.84
N ASN A 14 8.89 9.64 -3.53
CA ASN A 14 8.55 8.37 -2.91
C ASN A 14 7.06 8.05 -3.03
N ASP A 15 6.20 9.07 -3.01
CA ASP A 15 4.76 8.87 -3.22
C ASP A 15 4.42 8.54 -4.68
N ARG A 16 5.24 8.99 -5.63
CA ARG A 16 5.13 8.55 -7.03
C ARG A 16 5.47 7.08 -7.17
N ASP A 17 6.35 6.53 -6.32
CA ASP A 17 6.59 5.09 -6.23
C ASP A 17 5.40 4.37 -5.61
N ALA A 18 4.75 4.96 -4.59
CA ALA A 18 3.48 4.46 -4.04
C ALA A 18 2.37 4.43 -5.10
N LEU A 19 2.25 5.46 -5.94
CA LEU A 19 1.31 5.47 -7.07
C LEU A 19 1.59 4.33 -8.06
N ALA A 20 2.87 4.07 -8.38
CA ALA A 20 3.26 2.98 -9.27
C ALA A 20 2.87 1.62 -8.68
N LEU A 21 3.07 1.41 -7.37
CA LEU A 21 2.64 0.19 -6.68
C LEU A 21 1.12 0.08 -6.60
N GLY A 22 0.42 1.15 -6.25
CA GLY A 22 -1.05 1.18 -6.23
C GLY A 22 -1.64 0.80 -7.59
N ARG A 23 -1.10 1.34 -8.68
CA ARG A 23 -1.49 0.98 -10.05
C ARG A 23 -1.22 -0.49 -10.38
N LEU A 24 -0.07 -1.03 -9.95
CA LEU A 24 0.27 -2.44 -10.12
C LEU A 24 -0.77 -3.34 -9.42
N LEU A 25 -1.15 -3.00 -8.19
CA LEU A 25 -2.17 -3.74 -7.45
C LEU A 25 -3.57 -3.56 -8.07
N ALA A 26 -3.89 -2.38 -8.62
CA ALA A 26 -5.18 -2.14 -9.29
C ALA A 26 -5.37 -2.99 -10.56
N VAL A 27 -4.29 -3.40 -11.24
CA VAL A 27 -4.37 -4.36 -12.38
C VAL A 27 -4.99 -5.70 -11.96
N SER A 28 -4.90 -6.08 -10.68
CA SER A 28 -5.56 -7.27 -10.12
C SER A 28 -7.06 -7.07 -9.81
N GLY A 29 -7.69 -6.03 -10.35
CA GLY A 29 -9.12 -5.76 -10.20
C GLY A 29 -9.49 -5.01 -8.92
N ALA A 30 -8.52 -4.41 -8.21
CA ALA A 30 -8.79 -3.60 -7.01
C ALA A 30 -9.24 -2.18 -7.36
N ASP A 31 -10.12 -1.61 -6.52
CA ASP A 31 -10.54 -0.21 -6.60
C ASP A 31 -9.49 0.69 -5.95
N LEU A 32 -8.98 1.67 -6.71
CA LEU A 32 -7.92 2.57 -6.28
C LEU A 32 -8.46 3.95 -5.90
N SER A 33 -8.05 4.45 -4.76
CA SER A 33 -8.28 5.82 -4.30
C SER A 33 -6.97 6.46 -3.81
N LEU A 34 -6.94 7.81 -3.76
CA LEU A 34 -5.80 8.57 -3.27
C LEU A 34 -6.18 9.31 -2.00
N ALA A 35 -5.23 9.42 -1.07
CA ALA A 35 -5.43 10.17 0.17
C ALA A 35 -4.25 11.11 0.45
N TYR A 36 -4.56 12.32 0.87
CA TYR A 36 -3.62 13.27 1.42
C TYR A 36 -4.04 13.67 2.83
N VAL A 37 -3.11 13.59 3.78
CA VAL A 37 -3.35 14.01 5.16
C VAL A 37 -2.75 15.39 5.38
N ARG A 38 -3.63 16.38 5.50
CA ARG A 38 -3.28 17.76 5.82
C ARG A 38 -3.15 17.94 7.32
N HIS A 39 -2.04 18.52 7.76
CA HIS A 39 -1.85 18.84 9.18
C HIS A 39 -2.58 20.12 9.55
N GLN A 40 -3.38 20.07 10.62
CA GLN A 40 -4.11 21.23 11.11
C GLN A 40 -3.15 22.26 11.72
N GLN A 41 -3.17 23.49 11.20
CA GLN A 41 -2.45 24.61 11.80
C GLN A 41 -3.42 25.47 12.64
N ALA A 42 -3.03 25.82 13.86
CA ALA A 42 -3.89 26.40 14.88
C ALA A 42 -4.52 27.78 14.55
N ASP A 43 -4.03 28.53 13.55
CA ASP A 43 -4.38 29.95 13.32
C ASP A 43 -4.91 30.31 11.92
N ALA A 44 -5.53 29.40 11.18
CA ALA A 44 -5.67 29.60 9.74
C ALA A 44 -7.08 29.45 9.14
N ARG A 45 -8.14 29.96 9.77
CA ARG A 45 -9.50 29.90 9.17
C ARG A 45 -9.59 30.47 7.76
N ASP A 46 -8.86 31.58 7.48
CA ASP A 46 -8.84 32.20 6.14
C ASP A 46 -7.97 31.44 5.14
N ARG A 47 -7.07 30.56 5.60
CA ARG A 47 -6.20 29.73 4.76
C ARG A 47 -6.78 28.34 4.49
N GLU A 48 -7.73 27.90 5.31
CA GLU A 48 -8.28 26.55 5.26
C GLU A 48 -8.87 26.20 3.88
N SER A 49 -9.59 27.14 3.26
CA SER A 49 -10.15 26.94 1.92
C SER A 49 -9.09 26.85 0.82
N VAL A 50 -7.99 27.62 0.96
CA VAL A 50 -6.88 27.59 0.00
C VAL A 50 -6.09 26.30 0.14
N GLU A 51 -5.80 25.88 1.36
CA GLU A 51 -5.09 24.62 1.64
C GLU A 51 -5.93 23.40 1.21
N GLN A 52 -7.25 23.45 1.38
CA GLN A 52 -8.15 22.41 0.90
C GLN A 52 -8.12 22.31 -0.63
N MET A 53 -8.22 23.44 -1.32
CA MET A 53 -8.17 23.46 -2.78
C MET A 53 -6.82 22.98 -3.32
N GLN A 54 -5.70 23.35 -2.67
CA GLN A 54 -4.37 22.85 -3.04
C GLN A 54 -4.23 21.34 -2.84
N ALA A 55 -4.80 20.81 -1.76
CA ALA A 55 -4.81 19.37 -1.49
C ALA A 55 -5.64 18.60 -2.54
N GLU A 56 -6.79 19.14 -2.95
CA GLU A 56 -7.62 18.55 -4.01
C GLU A 56 -6.93 18.58 -5.38
N GLU A 57 -6.24 19.67 -5.70
CA GLU A 57 -5.46 19.80 -6.93
C GLU A 57 -4.28 18.83 -6.95
N LEU A 58 -3.56 18.70 -5.83
CA LEU A 58 -2.48 17.73 -5.65
C LEU A 58 -2.97 16.29 -5.91
N LEU A 59 -4.08 15.90 -5.31
CA LEU A 59 -4.66 14.57 -5.52
C LEU A 59 -5.18 14.38 -6.95
N ALA A 60 -5.69 15.43 -7.60
CA ALA A 60 -6.10 15.38 -8.99
C ALA A 60 -4.91 15.08 -9.91
N HIS A 61 -3.77 15.75 -9.70
CA HIS A 61 -2.53 15.46 -10.44
C HIS A 61 -2.05 14.01 -10.23
N GLY A 62 -2.13 13.50 -8.99
CA GLY A 62 -1.82 12.09 -8.70
C GLY A 62 -2.72 11.12 -9.47
N ALA A 63 -4.02 11.38 -9.51
CA ALA A 63 -5.00 10.56 -10.23
C ALA A 63 -4.76 10.59 -11.75
N GLU A 64 -4.42 11.75 -12.32
CA GLU A 64 -4.01 11.87 -13.72
C GLU A 64 -2.72 11.10 -14.02
N ALA A 65 -1.72 11.18 -13.13
CA ALA A 65 -0.43 10.51 -13.31
C ALA A 65 -0.54 8.99 -13.39
N ILE A 66 -1.53 8.39 -12.72
CA ILE A 66 -1.81 6.94 -12.82
C ILE A 66 -2.78 6.58 -13.95
N GLY A 67 -3.28 7.56 -14.69
CA GLY A 67 -4.25 7.34 -15.77
C GLY A 67 -5.67 7.00 -15.28
N ALA A 68 -6.00 7.38 -14.05
CA ALA A 68 -7.31 7.14 -13.41
C ALA A 68 -7.88 8.46 -12.82
N PRO A 69 -8.19 9.47 -13.67
CA PRO A 69 -8.61 10.80 -13.21
C PRO A 69 -9.91 10.79 -12.38
N ASP A 70 -10.74 9.76 -12.55
CA ASP A 70 -12.01 9.60 -11.83
C ASP A 70 -11.85 8.83 -10.50
N SER A 71 -10.64 8.43 -10.12
CA SER A 71 -10.41 7.75 -8.85
C SER A 71 -10.87 8.61 -7.67
N PRO A 72 -11.51 8.01 -6.64
CA PRO A 72 -11.87 8.73 -5.42
C PRO A 72 -10.66 9.37 -4.77
N ARG A 73 -10.85 10.57 -4.20
CA ARG A 73 -9.80 11.37 -3.56
C ARG A 73 -10.26 11.80 -2.18
N HIS A 74 -9.38 11.64 -1.20
CA HIS A 74 -9.68 11.92 0.20
C HIS A 74 -8.68 12.92 0.77
N VAL A 75 -9.14 14.09 1.15
CA VAL A 75 -8.36 15.02 1.97
C VAL A 75 -8.76 14.80 3.42
N VAL A 76 -7.80 14.38 4.23
CA VAL A 76 -7.99 14.13 5.66
C VAL A 76 -7.30 15.24 6.45
N VAL A 77 -7.94 15.78 7.46
CA VAL A 77 -7.33 16.76 8.37
C VAL A 77 -7.03 16.06 9.69
N HIS A 78 -5.75 15.83 9.96
CA HIS A 78 -5.33 15.14 11.17
C HIS A 78 -3.94 15.61 11.64
N ALA A 79 -3.65 15.50 12.94
CA ALA A 79 -2.34 15.86 13.50
C ALA A 79 -1.22 14.89 13.13
N SER A 80 -1.57 13.64 12.78
CA SER A 80 -0.64 12.57 12.40
C SER A 80 -1.10 11.94 11.09
N THR A 81 -0.22 11.83 10.09
CA THR A 81 -0.54 11.18 8.82
C THR A 81 -0.95 9.72 9.03
N GLY A 82 -0.22 8.96 9.85
CA GLY A 82 -0.53 7.56 10.09
C GLY A 82 -1.90 7.34 10.75
N GLU A 83 -2.24 8.12 11.78
CA GLU A 83 -3.55 8.04 12.44
C GLU A 83 -4.69 8.46 11.48
N GLY A 84 -4.49 9.55 10.74
CA GLY A 84 -5.49 10.01 9.77
C GLY A 84 -5.76 8.96 8.67
N LEU A 85 -4.73 8.21 8.25
CA LEU A 85 -4.89 7.12 7.29
C LEU A 85 -5.56 5.89 7.90
N ILE A 86 -5.31 5.58 9.19
CA ILE A 86 -6.03 4.51 9.91
C ILE A 86 -7.52 4.83 9.97
N GLU A 87 -7.89 6.03 10.41
CA GLU A 87 -9.29 6.47 10.47
C GLU A 87 -9.96 6.47 9.09
N LEU A 88 -9.22 6.90 8.06
CA LEU A 88 -9.70 6.87 6.68
C LEU A 88 -9.93 5.43 6.21
N ALA A 89 -8.97 4.53 6.43
CA ALA A 89 -9.05 3.14 6.03
C ALA A 89 -10.26 2.43 6.68
N GLU A 90 -10.50 2.66 7.97
CA GLU A 90 -11.67 2.13 8.68
C GLU A 90 -12.98 2.69 8.11
N ARG A 91 -13.06 4.00 7.86
CA ARG A 91 -14.25 4.67 7.32
C ARG A 91 -14.60 4.20 5.90
N GLU A 92 -13.60 4.11 5.05
CA GLU A 92 -13.76 3.68 3.64
C GLU A 92 -13.76 2.15 3.48
N GLN A 93 -13.53 1.41 4.58
CA GLN A 93 -13.37 -0.05 4.56
C GLN A 93 -12.28 -0.47 3.56
N ALA A 94 -11.12 0.19 3.63
CA ALA A 94 -10.00 -0.11 2.76
C ALA A 94 -9.30 -1.38 3.21
N ASP A 95 -8.96 -2.22 2.25
CA ASP A 95 -8.23 -3.48 2.49
C ASP A 95 -6.72 -3.24 2.53
N VAL A 96 -6.21 -2.23 1.80
CA VAL A 96 -4.78 -1.93 1.70
C VAL A 96 -4.53 -0.42 1.74
N VAL A 97 -3.52 0.00 2.51
CA VAL A 97 -2.94 1.35 2.40
C VAL A 97 -1.54 1.23 1.81
N VAL A 98 -1.27 2.01 0.76
CA VAL A 98 -0.01 1.97 0.00
C VAL A 98 0.84 3.19 0.34
N PHE A 99 2.13 2.95 0.60
CA PHE A 99 3.14 3.97 0.88
C PHE A 99 4.34 3.83 -0.06
N GLY A 100 5.05 4.91 -0.27
CA GLY A 100 6.44 4.88 -0.73
C GLY A 100 7.41 4.57 0.41
N SER A 101 8.65 4.29 0.06
CA SER A 101 9.73 4.16 1.05
C SER A 101 10.08 5.52 1.67
N GLU A 102 10.76 5.52 2.81
CA GLU A 102 11.25 6.71 3.51
C GLU A 102 12.12 7.59 2.59
N TYR A 103 12.08 8.91 2.84
CA TYR A 103 12.90 9.87 2.11
C TYR A 103 14.39 9.50 2.16
N ARG A 104 15.09 9.61 1.03
CA ARG A 104 16.50 9.23 0.85
C ARG A 104 16.80 7.73 0.92
N THR A 105 15.81 6.87 0.82
CA THR A 105 16.05 5.43 0.64
C THR A 105 16.79 5.18 -0.66
N ALA A 106 17.77 4.28 -0.64
CA ALA A 106 18.51 3.89 -1.83
C ALA A 106 17.56 3.26 -2.87
N ALA A 107 17.78 3.56 -4.15
CA ALA A 107 16.99 3.00 -5.23
C ALA A 107 16.93 1.46 -5.15
N GLY A 108 15.73 0.91 -5.30
CA GLY A 108 15.47 -0.52 -5.20
C GLY A 108 15.34 -1.06 -3.77
N SER A 109 15.51 -0.24 -2.72
CA SER A 109 15.36 -0.68 -1.32
C SER A 109 14.00 -0.28 -0.75
N VAL A 110 13.52 -1.05 0.23
CA VAL A 110 12.28 -0.78 0.98
C VAL A 110 12.64 -0.33 2.39
N VAL A 111 12.17 0.86 2.77
CA VAL A 111 12.29 1.36 4.15
C VAL A 111 10.94 2.00 4.53
N PRO A 112 10.21 1.40 5.49
CA PRO A 112 8.94 1.98 5.95
C PRO A 112 9.15 3.34 6.61
N GLY A 113 8.46 4.39 6.11
CA GLY A 113 8.40 5.68 6.78
C GLY A 113 7.54 5.63 8.05
N THR A 114 7.58 6.69 8.86
CA THR A 114 6.89 6.77 10.17
C THR A 114 5.40 6.45 10.07
N SER A 115 4.72 6.91 9.01
CA SER A 115 3.28 6.63 8.80
C SER A 115 3.02 5.16 8.50
N ALA A 116 3.84 4.53 7.63
CA ALA A 116 3.76 3.11 7.33
C ALA A 116 4.05 2.26 8.58
N GLN A 117 5.10 2.62 9.35
CA GLN A 117 5.44 1.95 10.62
C GLN A 117 4.28 2.02 11.62
N ARG A 118 3.53 3.14 11.66
CA ARG A 118 2.38 3.27 12.55
C ARG A 118 1.29 2.24 12.21
N LEU A 119 1.03 1.99 10.92
CA LEU A 119 0.08 0.98 10.48
C LEU A 119 0.61 -0.44 10.68
N LEU A 120 1.90 -0.69 10.44
CA LEU A 120 2.54 -1.99 10.67
C LEU A 120 2.57 -2.40 12.15
N ASN A 121 2.46 -1.44 13.08
CA ASN A 121 2.47 -1.66 14.54
C ASN A 121 1.05 -1.51 15.13
N GLY A 122 0.14 -2.41 14.83
CA GLY A 122 -1.21 -2.47 15.39
C GLY A 122 -2.31 -1.93 14.49
N GLY A 123 -2.03 -1.55 13.25
CA GLY A 123 -3.04 -1.09 12.30
C GLY A 123 -4.04 -2.18 11.92
N PRO A 124 -5.26 -1.79 11.46
CA PRO A 124 -6.33 -2.73 11.17
C PRO A 124 -6.36 -3.23 9.71
N THR A 125 -5.45 -2.75 8.86
CA THR A 125 -5.51 -2.96 7.41
C THR A 125 -4.16 -3.38 6.86
N ALA A 126 -4.13 -4.04 5.72
CA ALA A 126 -2.87 -4.40 5.06
C ALA A 126 -2.08 -3.15 4.62
N VAL A 127 -0.76 -3.26 4.61
CA VAL A 127 0.17 -2.18 4.27
C VAL A 127 1.05 -2.61 3.11
N ALA A 128 0.98 -1.88 2.01
CA ALA A 128 1.89 -2.07 0.89
C ALA A 128 2.96 -0.97 0.86
N ILE A 129 4.22 -1.34 0.58
CA ILE A 129 5.34 -0.40 0.55
C ILE A 129 6.10 -0.57 -0.76
N ALA A 130 6.19 0.52 -1.51
CA ALA A 130 6.96 0.57 -2.74
C ALA A 130 8.46 0.74 -2.43
N PRO A 131 9.35 -0.01 -3.08
CA PRO A 131 10.78 0.32 -3.06
C PRO A 131 11.03 1.68 -3.71
N ALA A 132 12.06 2.36 -3.26
CA ALA A 132 12.49 3.61 -3.87
C ALA A 132 12.82 3.41 -5.36
N ASP A 133 12.40 4.35 -6.20
CA ASP A 133 12.57 4.36 -7.65
C ASP A 133 11.78 3.27 -8.43
N LEU A 134 10.73 2.71 -7.81
CA LEU A 134 9.84 1.75 -8.49
C LEU A 134 9.23 2.34 -9.78
N ARG A 135 8.88 3.63 -9.77
CA ARG A 135 8.30 4.36 -10.91
C ARG A 135 9.15 4.32 -12.18
N SER A 136 10.48 4.26 -12.02
CA SER A 136 11.41 4.16 -13.16
C SER A 136 11.35 2.79 -13.84
N HIS A 137 10.71 1.82 -13.19
CA HIS A 137 10.53 0.46 -13.66
C HIS A 137 9.05 0.19 -14.02
N ALA A 138 8.32 1.18 -14.54
CA ALA A 138 6.87 1.17 -14.75
C ALA A 138 6.31 0.03 -15.63
N SER A 139 7.17 -0.80 -16.21
CA SER A 139 6.81 -2.02 -16.92
C SER A 139 7.02 -3.30 -16.09
N VAL A 140 7.22 -3.19 -14.77
CA VAL A 140 7.43 -4.36 -13.91
C VAL A 140 6.16 -5.19 -13.87
N ARG A 141 6.20 -6.31 -14.57
CA ARG A 141 5.22 -7.37 -14.42
C ARG A 141 5.61 -8.21 -13.21
N VAL A 142 4.70 -8.38 -12.27
CA VAL A 142 4.86 -9.36 -11.20
C VAL A 142 4.71 -10.74 -11.81
N ALA A 143 5.81 -11.47 -11.93
CA ALA A 143 5.82 -12.85 -12.41
C ALA A 143 5.96 -13.85 -11.25
N LYS A 144 6.48 -13.37 -10.11
CA LYS A 144 6.77 -14.22 -8.95
C LYS A 144 6.46 -13.49 -7.65
N ILE A 145 5.68 -14.12 -6.77
CA ILE A 145 5.32 -13.63 -5.44
C ILE A 145 5.93 -14.51 -4.38
N GLY A 146 6.72 -13.93 -3.49
CA GLY A 146 7.24 -14.61 -2.30
C GLY A 146 6.31 -14.47 -1.12
N ILE A 147 6.36 -15.42 -0.19
CA ILE A 147 5.53 -15.43 1.03
C ILE A 147 6.43 -15.61 2.23
N ILE A 148 6.22 -14.78 3.25
CA ILE A 148 6.74 -14.99 4.61
C ILE A 148 5.54 -15.04 5.55
N SER A 149 5.29 -16.21 6.11
CA SER A 149 4.15 -16.45 6.99
C SER A 149 4.63 -16.88 8.37
N ASP A 150 3.91 -16.46 9.38
CA ASP A 150 4.18 -16.74 10.80
C ASP A 150 3.00 -17.52 11.43
N GLY A 151 2.49 -18.53 10.69
CA GLY A 151 1.45 -19.44 11.18
C GLY A 151 0.00 -18.94 11.02
N ASP A 152 -0.23 -18.01 10.10
CA ASP A 152 -1.53 -17.50 9.71
C ASP A 152 -1.70 -17.64 8.18
N ASP A 153 -2.81 -18.18 7.73
CA ASP A 153 -3.09 -18.43 6.31
C ASP A 153 -3.39 -17.13 5.51
N ALA A 154 -3.53 -15.98 6.19
CA ALA A 154 -3.90 -14.73 5.54
C ALA A 154 -2.89 -14.26 4.48
N ALA A 155 -1.60 -14.45 4.72
CA ALA A 155 -0.55 -14.12 3.75
C ALA A 155 -0.58 -15.06 2.54
N GLU A 156 -0.76 -16.35 2.77
CA GLU A 156 -0.88 -17.37 1.73
C GLU A 156 -2.11 -17.13 0.86
N ASP A 157 -3.28 -16.90 1.46
CA ASP A 157 -4.52 -16.62 0.75
C ASP A 157 -4.41 -15.33 -0.07
N THR A 158 -3.81 -14.28 0.50
CA THR A 158 -3.56 -13.02 -0.19
C THR A 158 -2.63 -13.24 -1.39
N ALA A 159 -1.49 -13.89 -1.17
CA ALA A 159 -0.52 -14.16 -2.23
C ALA A 159 -1.10 -15.03 -3.34
N GLN A 160 -1.87 -16.07 -2.99
CA GLN A 160 -2.47 -16.97 -3.97
C GLN A 160 -3.52 -16.26 -4.82
N THR A 161 -4.40 -15.45 -4.21
CA THR A 161 -5.42 -14.71 -4.96
C THR A 161 -4.79 -13.62 -5.84
N LEU A 162 -3.75 -12.93 -5.33
CA LEU A 162 -3.00 -11.94 -6.11
C LEU A 162 -2.22 -12.59 -7.26
N ALA A 163 -1.59 -13.74 -7.03
CA ALA A 163 -0.90 -14.50 -8.07
C ALA A 163 -1.85 -14.91 -9.20
N ASN A 164 -3.02 -15.42 -8.86
CA ASN A 164 -4.05 -15.78 -9.83
C ASN A 164 -4.50 -14.56 -10.65
N ALA A 165 -4.77 -13.43 -9.99
CA ALA A 165 -5.23 -12.21 -10.65
C ALA A 165 -4.17 -11.59 -11.59
N LEU A 166 -2.88 -11.70 -11.25
CA LEU A 166 -1.77 -11.17 -12.05
C LEU A 166 -1.18 -12.18 -13.05
N GLY A 167 -1.59 -13.45 -12.99
CA GLY A 167 -0.96 -14.54 -13.76
C GLY A 167 0.49 -14.78 -13.32
N ALA A 168 0.77 -14.61 -12.03
CA ALA A 168 2.06 -14.83 -11.40
C ALA A 168 2.17 -16.23 -10.76
N ASN A 169 3.37 -16.62 -10.37
CA ASN A 169 3.63 -17.85 -9.62
C ASN A 169 4.05 -17.53 -8.20
N ILE A 170 3.78 -18.43 -7.27
CA ILE A 170 4.37 -18.40 -5.93
C ILE A 170 5.80 -18.92 -6.01
N GLY A 171 6.74 -18.23 -5.38
CA GLY A 171 8.14 -18.58 -5.31
C GLY A 171 8.67 -18.56 -3.88
N ASP A 172 9.79 -19.22 -3.66
CA ASP A 172 10.49 -19.22 -2.37
C ASP A 172 11.42 -18.00 -2.29
N PRO A 173 11.16 -17.00 -1.42
CA PRO A 173 11.97 -15.82 -1.31
C PRO A 173 13.40 -16.06 -0.80
N ASP A 174 13.62 -17.20 -0.12
CA ASP A 174 14.97 -17.59 0.36
C ASP A 174 15.82 -18.24 -0.74
N ALA A 175 15.19 -18.84 -1.74
CA ALA A 175 15.87 -19.56 -2.81
C ALA A 175 16.05 -18.73 -4.10
N GLU A 176 15.18 -17.73 -4.32
CA GLU A 176 15.12 -16.99 -5.58
C GLU A 176 14.62 -15.56 -5.41
N ARG A 177 14.90 -14.72 -6.40
CA ARG A 177 14.36 -13.35 -6.43
C ARG A 177 12.85 -13.38 -6.72
N VAL A 178 12.11 -12.65 -5.92
CA VAL A 178 10.68 -12.42 -6.10
C VAL A 178 10.39 -10.97 -6.54
N ASP A 179 9.29 -10.76 -7.25
CA ASP A 179 8.89 -9.45 -7.77
C ASP A 179 7.95 -8.71 -6.80
N LEU A 180 7.35 -9.43 -5.87
CA LEU A 180 6.54 -8.91 -4.77
C LEU A 180 6.65 -9.87 -3.59
N LEU A 181 6.75 -9.33 -2.37
CA LEU A 181 6.81 -10.10 -1.14
C LEU A 181 5.54 -9.86 -0.32
N VAL A 182 4.81 -10.94 -0.02
CA VAL A 182 3.66 -10.92 0.90
C VAL A 182 4.11 -11.42 2.27
N ILE A 183 3.79 -10.67 3.31
CA ILE A 183 4.23 -10.94 4.69
C ILE A 183 3.03 -11.01 5.61
N GLY A 184 2.91 -12.08 6.38
CA GLY A 184 1.88 -12.25 7.41
C GLY A 184 2.22 -11.56 8.73
N SER A 185 1.21 -11.27 9.52
CA SER A 185 1.37 -10.86 10.93
C SER A 185 1.90 -12.00 11.78
N ARG A 186 2.66 -11.65 12.83
CA ARG A 186 3.22 -12.64 13.77
C ARG A 186 2.13 -13.42 14.49
N ASP A 187 2.48 -14.63 14.92
CA ASP A 187 1.59 -15.43 15.76
C ASP A 187 1.28 -14.73 17.09
N GLY A 188 0.04 -14.90 17.58
CA GLY A 188 -0.45 -14.27 18.80
C GLY A 188 -0.95 -12.83 18.64
N THR A 189 -0.80 -12.20 17.47
CA THR A 189 -1.45 -10.90 17.16
C THR A 189 -2.97 -11.09 17.17
N PRO A 190 -3.78 -10.15 17.70
CA PRO A 190 -5.22 -10.21 17.58
C PRO A 190 -5.69 -10.20 16.11
N ASP A 191 -6.77 -10.93 15.81
CA ASP A 191 -7.35 -10.95 14.48
C ASP A 191 -7.71 -9.55 13.98
N GLY A 192 -7.44 -9.27 12.71
CA GLY A 192 -7.63 -7.96 12.10
C GLY A 192 -6.61 -6.90 12.54
N ARG A 193 -5.50 -7.32 13.14
CA ARG A 193 -4.42 -6.40 13.52
C ARG A 193 -3.09 -6.80 12.88
N MET A 194 -2.23 -5.80 12.71
CA MET A 194 -0.91 -5.94 12.13
C MET A 194 0.16 -5.87 13.22
N GLU A 195 0.96 -6.92 13.36
CA GLU A 195 2.22 -6.89 14.08
C GLU A 195 3.24 -7.77 13.35
N LEU A 196 4.44 -7.28 13.20
CA LEU A 196 5.49 -8.00 12.50
C LEU A 196 6.34 -8.82 13.50
N SER A 197 6.79 -9.98 13.06
CA SER A 197 7.86 -10.71 13.74
C SER A 197 9.23 -10.14 13.38
N ALA A 198 10.26 -10.47 14.13
CA ALA A 198 11.65 -10.09 13.80
C ALA A 198 12.09 -10.60 12.41
N VAL A 199 11.57 -11.76 11.99
CA VAL A 199 11.84 -12.31 10.65
C VAL A 199 11.16 -11.45 9.58
N ALA A 200 9.91 -11.06 9.80
CA ALA A 200 9.17 -10.18 8.91
C ALA A 200 9.80 -8.78 8.81
N GLU A 201 10.22 -8.20 9.93
CA GLU A 201 10.93 -6.91 9.96
C GLU A 201 12.24 -6.99 9.17
N TYR A 202 13.05 -8.01 9.40
CA TYR A 202 14.30 -8.23 8.67
C TYR A 202 14.05 -8.41 7.17
N ALA A 203 13.00 -9.12 6.79
CA ALA A 203 12.64 -9.30 5.39
C ALA A 203 12.26 -7.97 4.71
N ILE A 204 11.56 -7.08 5.40
CA ILE A 204 11.25 -5.73 4.89
C ILE A 204 12.54 -4.91 4.74
N GLU A 205 13.42 -4.91 5.75
CA GLU A 205 14.68 -4.17 5.73
C GLU A 205 15.63 -4.60 4.60
N THR A 206 15.54 -5.87 4.19
CA THR A 206 16.38 -6.43 3.14
C THR A 206 15.68 -6.54 1.79
N ALA A 207 14.39 -6.20 1.72
CA ALA A 207 13.59 -6.28 0.51
C ALA A 207 14.10 -5.34 -0.59
N THR A 208 14.12 -5.87 -1.81
CA THR A 208 14.41 -5.11 -3.04
C THR A 208 13.24 -5.14 -4.03
N SER A 209 12.11 -5.67 -3.60
CA SER A 209 10.83 -5.72 -4.31
C SER A 209 9.73 -5.11 -3.45
N PRO A 210 8.59 -4.71 -4.03
CA PRO A 210 7.43 -4.27 -3.25
C PRO A 210 7.05 -5.27 -2.16
N VAL A 211 6.64 -4.75 -1.02
CA VAL A 211 6.17 -5.55 0.13
C VAL A 211 4.68 -5.29 0.35
N LEU A 212 3.92 -6.34 0.64
CA LEU A 212 2.53 -6.30 1.09
C LEU A 212 2.42 -7.04 2.43
N ALA A 213 2.36 -6.32 3.53
CA ALA A 213 2.12 -6.88 4.85
C ALA A 213 0.62 -7.00 5.11
N VAL A 214 0.18 -8.14 5.67
CA VAL A 214 -1.23 -8.51 5.81
C VAL A 214 -1.59 -8.67 7.28
N ALA A 215 -2.73 -8.09 7.68
CA ALA A 215 -3.22 -8.21 9.05
C ALA A 215 -3.66 -9.65 9.36
N ARG A 216 -3.49 -10.06 10.63
CA ARG A 216 -3.81 -11.43 11.06
C ARG A 216 -5.25 -11.79 10.75
N ALA A 217 -5.46 -13.01 10.24
CA ALA A 217 -6.76 -13.59 9.88
C ALA A 217 -7.62 -12.72 8.94
N THR A 218 -6.99 -11.77 8.23
CA THR A 218 -7.70 -10.84 7.35
C THR A 218 -7.01 -10.79 5.98
N PRO A 219 -7.18 -11.83 5.15
CA PRO A 219 -6.57 -11.87 3.84
C PRO A 219 -7.17 -10.80 2.91
N VAL A 220 -6.34 -10.21 2.05
CA VAL A 220 -6.79 -9.37 0.94
C VAL A 220 -7.09 -10.27 -0.26
N LEU A 221 -8.36 -10.38 -0.60
CA LEU A 221 -8.80 -11.31 -1.65
C LEU A 221 -8.91 -10.59 -3.00
N PHE A 222 -7.87 -10.69 -3.81
CA PHE A 222 -7.87 -10.17 -5.17
C PHE A 222 -8.69 -11.06 -6.09
N THR A 223 -9.42 -10.46 -7.03
CA THR A 223 -10.25 -11.17 -8.00
C THR A 223 -9.71 -10.88 -9.40
N GLU A 224 -9.77 -11.88 -10.28
CA GLU A 224 -9.42 -11.64 -11.68
C GLU A 224 -10.23 -10.44 -12.23
N PRO A 225 -9.56 -9.49 -12.93
CA PRO A 225 -10.29 -8.40 -13.56
C PRO A 225 -11.34 -8.98 -14.51
N ALA A 226 -12.58 -8.51 -14.37
CA ALA A 226 -13.64 -8.92 -15.27
C ALA A 226 -13.17 -8.64 -16.72
N LEU A 227 -12.96 -9.68 -17.51
CA LEU A 227 -12.59 -9.54 -18.91
C LEU A 227 -13.60 -8.59 -19.55
N SER A 228 -13.16 -7.37 -19.86
CA SER A 228 -13.95 -6.43 -20.65
C SER A 228 -14.28 -7.14 -21.97
N ARG A 229 -15.53 -7.61 -22.09
CA ARG A 229 -16.02 -8.16 -23.36
C ARG A 229 -16.03 -6.99 -24.34
N ALA A 230 -15.04 -6.99 -25.23
CA ALA A 230 -15.00 -6.13 -26.40
C ALA A 230 -16.18 -6.40 -27.33
#